data_6f0d10256c79fbd9477b841da3412680
#
_entry.id   6f0d10256c79fbd9477b841da3412680
#
_cell.length_a   1.000
_cell.length_b   1.000
_cell.length_c   1.000
_cell.angle_alpha   90.00
_cell.angle_beta   90.00
_cell.angle_gamma   90.00
#
_symmetry.space_group_name_H-M   'P 1'
#
loop_
_entity.id
_entity.type
_entity.pdbx_description
1 polymer ?
#
loop_
_entity_poly.entity_id
_entity_poly.type
_entity_poly.pdbx_seq_one_letter_code
_entity_poly.pdbx_strand_id
1 'polypeptide(L)'
;MAKENIRIKDIAERAGVSVGTVDRVLHNRPNVSKRSLDLVNKALEEMDYKPNMYASALAYNKSYTFYFLLPKHESEAYWQEIEEGALYACEHRRDFGISVEFIYYKRFDLKTFEKATNDCLKQNPDGVIVVPATLELTRRFTDILHERQTPFILLDSYMPDLRPLSFYGQDSFQSGYFAARMLMLIASKEKEIMLMKQMRNGNVASKQQENRETGFRHYMHDHFPKIKIDEVNLPLDEKPENYDKILERFFKQHPQVHHCITFNSKAHLVGDFLLHSNRRNIQIMGYDMVPKNEKCVKEGSISFLIAQHAWRQGFLCIDSLFEAIVLKKKVPPVNYMPIELLTKENVSFYRRTPKG
;
A
#
# COMPACT_ATOMS: atom_id res chain seq x y z
N MET A 1 -2.87 11.39 39.15
CA MET A 1 -4.30 11.20 39.44
C MET A 1 -4.94 10.59 38.20
N ALA A 2 -5.51 9.39 38.29
CA ALA A 2 -6.26 8.79 37.18
C ALA A 2 -7.47 9.70 36.91
N LYS A 3 -7.64 10.18 35.65
CA LYS A 3 -8.86 10.89 35.24
C LYS A 3 -10.02 9.90 35.39
N GLU A 4 -10.95 10.16 36.33
CA GLU A 4 -12.19 9.41 36.42
C GLU A 4 -12.90 9.42 35.05
N ASN A 5 -13.31 8.25 34.60
CA ASN A 5 -13.99 8.08 33.31
C ASN A 5 -15.44 8.59 33.48
N ILE A 6 -15.69 9.84 33.08
CA ILE A 6 -17.00 10.49 33.15
C ILE A 6 -17.99 9.70 32.29
N ARG A 7 -19.11 9.27 32.86
CA ARG A 7 -20.16 8.48 32.21
C ARG A 7 -21.31 9.39 31.77
N ILE A 8 -22.10 8.96 30.82
CA ILE A 8 -23.30 9.69 30.36
C ILE A 8 -24.27 9.95 31.53
N LYS A 9 -24.32 9.06 32.54
CA LYS A 9 -25.10 9.22 33.73
C LYS A 9 -24.65 10.43 34.56
N ASP A 10 -23.36 10.63 34.69
CA ASP A 10 -22.78 11.75 35.46
C ASP A 10 -23.09 13.11 34.78
N ILE A 11 -23.08 13.13 33.42
CA ILE A 11 -23.49 14.31 32.63
C ILE A 11 -24.99 14.57 32.81
N ALA A 12 -25.84 13.52 32.83
CA ALA A 12 -27.28 13.64 32.99
C ALA A 12 -27.62 14.23 34.37
N GLU A 13 -26.95 13.76 35.41
CA GLU A 13 -27.08 14.27 36.79
C GLU A 13 -26.62 15.73 36.88
N ARG A 14 -25.45 16.08 36.28
CA ARG A 14 -24.91 17.46 36.26
C ARG A 14 -25.81 18.44 35.48
N ALA A 15 -26.40 17.99 34.38
CA ALA A 15 -27.28 18.81 33.52
C ALA A 15 -28.74 18.85 34.04
N GLY A 16 -29.12 18.00 35.01
CA GLY A 16 -30.47 17.90 35.53
C GLY A 16 -31.49 17.38 34.48
N VAL A 17 -31.06 16.45 33.59
CA VAL A 17 -31.86 15.88 32.52
C VAL A 17 -31.80 14.34 32.56
N SER A 18 -32.64 13.67 31.77
CA SER A 18 -32.56 12.21 31.65
C SER A 18 -31.33 11.77 30.85
N VAL A 19 -30.82 10.55 31.14
CA VAL A 19 -29.74 9.92 30.35
C VAL A 19 -30.10 9.86 28.85
N GLY A 20 -31.38 9.58 28.52
CA GLY A 20 -31.86 9.58 27.13
C GLY A 20 -31.82 10.97 26.46
N THR A 21 -31.95 12.05 27.24
CA THR A 21 -31.78 13.42 26.72
C THR A 21 -30.33 13.71 26.41
N VAL A 22 -29.39 13.33 27.28
CA VAL A 22 -27.94 13.44 27.04
C VAL A 22 -27.54 12.63 25.81
N ASP A 23 -28.02 11.38 25.68
CA ASP A 23 -27.75 10.55 24.49
C ASP A 23 -28.23 11.20 23.21
N ARG A 24 -29.41 11.80 23.19
CA ARG A 24 -29.93 12.53 22.02
C ARG A 24 -29.09 13.74 21.68
N VAL A 25 -28.63 14.51 22.66
CA VAL A 25 -27.76 15.68 22.45
C VAL A 25 -26.40 15.23 21.89
N LEU A 26 -25.76 14.25 22.50
CA LEU A 26 -24.45 13.74 22.06
C LEU A 26 -24.47 13.21 20.62
N HIS A 27 -25.62 12.69 20.17
CA HIS A 27 -25.77 12.09 18.83
C HIS A 27 -26.58 12.96 17.86
N ASN A 28 -26.83 14.24 18.19
CA ASN A 28 -27.60 15.18 17.36
C ASN A 28 -28.97 14.61 16.91
N ARG A 29 -29.64 13.83 17.78
CA ARG A 29 -30.95 13.27 17.45
C ARG A 29 -32.06 14.30 17.63
N PRO A 30 -33.15 14.25 16.83
CA PRO A 30 -34.28 15.19 16.95
C PRO A 30 -35.03 15.05 18.28
N ASN A 31 -35.91 16.02 18.56
CA ASN A 31 -36.79 16.09 19.73
C ASN A 31 -36.03 16.37 21.05
N VAL A 32 -35.07 17.29 21.03
CA VAL A 32 -34.46 17.88 22.24
C VAL A 32 -34.87 19.35 22.31
N SER A 33 -35.36 19.80 23.46
CA SER A 33 -35.71 21.20 23.68
C SER A 33 -34.43 22.06 23.69
N LYS A 34 -34.49 23.31 23.23
CA LYS A 34 -33.37 24.25 23.26
C LYS A 34 -32.78 24.37 24.66
N ARG A 35 -33.64 24.46 25.69
CA ARG A 35 -33.24 24.53 27.11
C ARG A 35 -32.45 23.28 27.53
N SER A 36 -32.88 22.07 27.15
CA SER A 36 -32.15 20.83 27.49
C SER A 36 -30.84 20.73 26.74
N LEU A 37 -30.78 21.20 25.47
CA LEU A 37 -29.57 21.26 24.70
C LEU A 37 -28.50 22.16 25.36
N ASP A 38 -28.90 23.38 25.79
CA ASP A 38 -28.01 24.34 26.45
C ASP A 38 -27.49 23.80 27.79
N LEU A 39 -28.38 23.15 28.59
CA LEU A 39 -27.98 22.55 29.87
C LEU A 39 -26.96 21.39 29.69
N VAL A 40 -27.18 20.54 28.71
CA VAL A 40 -26.26 19.42 28.44
C VAL A 40 -24.94 19.95 27.91
N ASN A 41 -24.92 20.90 26.96
CA ASN A 41 -23.70 21.46 26.44
C ASN A 41 -22.86 22.13 27.54
N LYS A 42 -23.51 22.87 28.45
CA LYS A 42 -22.84 23.47 29.60
C LYS A 42 -22.23 22.41 30.52
N ALA A 43 -22.93 21.33 30.80
CA ALA A 43 -22.41 20.23 31.62
C ALA A 43 -21.22 19.52 30.96
N LEU A 44 -21.26 19.34 29.62
CA LEU A 44 -20.16 18.76 28.84
C LEU A 44 -18.90 19.62 28.92
N GLU A 45 -19.03 20.95 28.80
CA GLU A 45 -17.93 21.90 28.92
C GLU A 45 -17.35 21.92 30.36
N GLU A 46 -18.18 22.03 31.36
CA GLU A 46 -17.77 22.07 32.77
C GLU A 46 -17.02 20.79 33.21
N MET A 47 -17.41 19.64 32.65
CA MET A 47 -16.82 18.33 32.96
C MET A 47 -15.65 17.96 32.03
N ASP A 48 -15.25 18.79 31.08
CA ASP A 48 -14.27 18.45 30.02
C ASP A 48 -14.55 17.08 29.41
N TYR A 49 -15.85 16.78 29.19
CA TYR A 49 -16.27 15.47 28.67
C TYR A 49 -15.91 15.33 27.20
N LYS A 50 -15.16 14.27 26.91
CA LYS A 50 -14.84 13.87 25.54
C LYS A 50 -15.57 12.55 25.25
N PRO A 51 -16.51 12.53 24.27
CA PRO A 51 -17.22 11.30 23.90
C PRO A 51 -16.22 10.18 23.56
N ASN A 52 -16.44 9.01 24.15
CA ASN A 52 -15.69 7.84 23.75
C ASN A 52 -16.26 7.34 22.40
N MET A 53 -15.60 7.72 21.30
CA MET A 53 -16.04 7.38 19.94
C MET A 53 -16.09 5.87 19.71
N TYR A 54 -15.23 5.11 20.39
CA TYR A 54 -15.25 3.64 20.31
C TYR A 54 -16.51 3.05 20.99
N ALA A 55 -16.84 3.52 22.19
CA ALA A 55 -18.06 3.08 22.87
C ALA A 55 -19.31 3.46 22.07
N SER A 56 -19.34 4.65 21.49
CA SER A 56 -20.44 5.10 20.62
C SER A 56 -20.56 4.23 19.38
N ALA A 57 -19.45 3.94 18.69
CA ALA A 57 -19.45 3.09 17.50
C ALA A 57 -19.95 1.68 17.78
N LEU A 58 -19.53 1.07 18.90
CA LEU A 58 -20.01 -0.25 19.34
C LEU A 58 -21.53 -0.26 19.63
N ALA A 59 -22.05 0.82 20.22
CA ALA A 59 -23.48 0.91 20.55
C ALA A 59 -24.39 0.99 19.31
N TYR A 60 -23.87 1.40 18.14
CA TYR A 60 -24.67 1.51 16.91
C TYR A 60 -24.95 0.15 16.24
N ASN A 61 -24.24 -0.91 16.58
CA ASN A 61 -24.39 -2.26 16.03
C ASN A 61 -24.57 -2.31 14.50
N LYS A 62 -23.84 -1.43 13.77
CA LYS A 62 -23.88 -1.34 12.32
C LYS A 62 -22.70 -2.10 11.73
N SER A 63 -22.94 -2.89 10.69
CA SER A 63 -21.90 -3.56 9.91
C SER A 63 -21.46 -2.67 8.73
N TYR A 64 -20.18 -2.75 8.41
CA TYR A 64 -19.59 -2.02 7.30
C TYR A 64 -18.78 -2.98 6.44
N THR A 65 -19.00 -2.95 5.12
CA THR A 65 -18.27 -3.77 4.18
C THR A 65 -17.42 -2.88 3.28
N PHE A 66 -16.10 -3.06 3.36
CA PHE A 66 -15.16 -2.39 2.49
C PHE A 66 -14.81 -3.29 1.31
N TYR A 67 -14.64 -2.72 0.13
CA TYR A 67 -14.25 -3.45 -1.06
C TYR A 67 -12.83 -3.08 -1.45
N PHE A 68 -12.01 -4.11 -1.70
CA PHE A 68 -10.61 -3.93 -2.04
C PHE A 68 -10.34 -4.46 -3.44
N LEU A 69 -10.11 -3.55 -4.40
CA LEU A 69 -9.78 -3.89 -5.79
C LEU A 69 -8.26 -4.08 -5.92
N LEU A 70 -7.84 -5.32 -6.11
CA LEU A 70 -6.43 -5.73 -6.18
C LEU A 70 -6.08 -6.38 -7.52
N PRO A 71 -4.83 -6.26 -7.99
CA PRO A 71 -4.32 -7.11 -9.05
C PRO A 71 -4.38 -8.59 -8.65
N LYS A 72 -4.84 -9.45 -9.58
CA LYS A 72 -4.77 -10.90 -9.38
C LYS A 72 -3.30 -11.32 -9.19
N HIS A 73 -3.05 -12.10 -8.17
CA HIS A 73 -1.71 -12.53 -7.75
C HIS A 73 -1.68 -13.99 -7.32
N GLU A 74 -0.48 -14.53 -7.23
CA GLU A 74 -0.20 -15.85 -6.66
C GLU A 74 0.12 -15.71 -5.18
N SER A 75 0.16 -16.84 -4.47
CA SER A 75 0.68 -16.90 -3.10
C SER A 75 2.14 -16.41 -3.04
N GLU A 76 2.53 -15.87 -1.89
CA GLU A 76 3.88 -15.32 -1.64
C GLU A 76 4.26 -14.09 -2.50
N ALA A 77 3.28 -13.41 -3.08
CA ALA A 77 3.49 -12.18 -3.84
C ALA A 77 3.35 -10.93 -2.96
N TYR A 78 3.85 -9.80 -3.45
CA TYR A 78 3.68 -8.49 -2.82
C TYR A 78 2.21 -8.17 -2.47
N TRP A 79 1.28 -8.52 -3.36
CA TRP A 79 -0.16 -8.29 -3.17
C TRP A 79 -0.77 -9.18 -2.10
N GLN A 80 -0.23 -10.38 -1.90
CA GLN A 80 -0.64 -11.28 -0.83
C GLN A 80 -0.37 -10.66 0.56
N GLU A 81 0.79 -10.04 0.75
CA GLU A 81 1.11 -9.36 2.01
C GLU A 81 0.14 -8.20 2.30
N ILE A 82 -0.28 -7.46 1.27
CA ILE A 82 -1.28 -6.40 1.40
C ILE A 82 -2.63 -6.96 1.84
N GLU A 83 -3.07 -8.05 1.21
CA GLU A 83 -4.31 -8.75 1.54
C GLU A 83 -4.31 -9.24 2.99
N GLU A 84 -3.23 -9.88 3.42
CA GLU A 84 -3.05 -10.34 4.80
C GLU A 84 -3.12 -9.18 5.81
N GLY A 85 -2.50 -8.05 5.49
CA GLY A 85 -2.58 -6.85 6.32
C GLY A 85 -4.00 -6.31 6.47
N ALA A 86 -4.76 -6.30 5.38
CA ALA A 86 -6.16 -5.87 5.38
C ALA A 86 -7.05 -6.82 6.19
N LEU A 87 -6.89 -8.13 6.00
CA LEU A 87 -7.61 -9.16 6.78
C LEU A 87 -7.31 -9.05 8.27
N TYR A 88 -6.05 -8.87 8.63
CA TYR A 88 -5.64 -8.68 10.02
C TYR A 88 -6.28 -7.43 10.63
N ALA A 89 -6.35 -6.32 9.90
CA ALA A 89 -7.01 -5.11 10.36
C ALA A 89 -8.52 -5.33 10.61
N CYS A 90 -9.21 -6.06 9.72
CA CYS A 90 -10.61 -6.42 9.90
C CYS A 90 -10.84 -7.30 11.15
N GLU A 91 -10.01 -8.32 11.35
CA GLU A 91 -10.11 -9.20 12.52
C GLU A 91 -9.98 -8.41 13.84
N HIS A 92 -9.04 -7.45 13.90
CA HIS A 92 -8.85 -6.59 15.06
C HIS A 92 -9.97 -5.56 15.27
N ARG A 93 -10.85 -5.41 14.29
CA ARG A 93 -12.01 -4.48 14.34
C ARG A 93 -13.34 -5.19 14.14
N ARG A 94 -13.37 -6.52 14.28
CA ARG A 94 -14.58 -7.32 14.11
C ARG A 94 -15.74 -6.87 15.02
N ASP A 95 -15.42 -6.42 16.25
CA ASP A 95 -16.43 -5.94 17.19
C ASP A 95 -17.16 -4.68 16.70
N PHE A 96 -16.58 -3.96 15.73
CA PHE A 96 -17.21 -2.82 15.07
C PHE A 96 -17.93 -3.21 13.77
N GLY A 97 -18.11 -4.50 13.50
CA GLY A 97 -18.78 -4.99 12.31
C GLY A 97 -18.04 -4.69 10.99
N ILE A 98 -16.69 -4.60 11.01
CA ILE A 98 -15.87 -4.34 9.82
C ILE A 98 -15.57 -5.64 9.09
N SER A 99 -15.83 -5.64 7.78
CA SER A 99 -15.44 -6.72 6.86
C SER A 99 -14.81 -6.14 5.59
N VAL A 100 -14.00 -6.96 4.90
CA VAL A 100 -13.42 -6.62 3.61
C VAL A 100 -13.69 -7.74 2.60
N GLU A 101 -14.11 -7.33 1.41
CA GLU A 101 -14.31 -8.19 0.25
C GLU A 101 -13.31 -7.82 -0.85
N PHE A 102 -12.62 -8.83 -1.40
CA PHE A 102 -11.61 -8.60 -2.43
C PHE A 102 -12.19 -8.86 -3.82
N ILE A 103 -11.93 -7.90 -4.73
CA ILE A 103 -12.25 -8.06 -6.15
C ILE A 103 -10.95 -7.97 -6.94
N TYR A 104 -10.64 -9.05 -7.69
CA TYR A 104 -9.38 -9.15 -8.40
C TYR A 104 -9.53 -8.82 -9.88
N TYR A 105 -8.51 -8.13 -10.43
CA TYR A 105 -8.42 -7.85 -11.86
C TYR A 105 -7.03 -8.21 -12.41
N LYS A 106 -6.93 -8.46 -13.71
CA LYS A 106 -5.65 -8.74 -14.38
C LYS A 106 -4.98 -7.42 -14.81
N ARG A 107 -3.78 -7.12 -14.34
CA ARG A 107 -3.07 -5.86 -14.61
C ARG A 107 -2.95 -5.48 -16.08
N PHE A 108 -2.75 -6.46 -16.95
CA PHE A 108 -2.58 -6.25 -18.38
C PHE A 108 -3.86 -6.47 -19.20
N ASP A 109 -5.00 -6.60 -18.54
CA ASP A 109 -6.31 -6.75 -19.17
C ASP A 109 -7.28 -5.74 -18.56
N LEU A 110 -7.32 -4.56 -19.18
CA LEU A 110 -8.12 -3.42 -18.71
C LEU A 110 -9.61 -3.73 -18.64
N LYS A 111 -10.12 -4.67 -19.47
CA LYS A 111 -11.53 -5.09 -19.41
C LYS A 111 -11.85 -5.76 -18.08
N THR A 112 -10.87 -6.46 -17.48
CA THR A 112 -11.07 -7.07 -16.16
C THR A 112 -11.11 -6.03 -15.05
N PHE A 113 -10.43 -4.90 -15.19
CA PHE A 113 -10.53 -3.77 -14.25
C PHE A 113 -11.90 -3.10 -14.36
N GLU A 114 -12.38 -2.82 -15.56
CA GLU A 114 -13.74 -2.28 -15.78
C GLU A 114 -14.82 -3.21 -15.19
N LYS A 115 -14.67 -4.52 -15.39
CA LYS A 115 -15.57 -5.50 -14.76
C LYS A 115 -15.51 -5.43 -13.24
N ALA A 116 -14.31 -5.43 -12.66
CA ALA A 116 -14.11 -5.38 -11.20
C ALA A 116 -14.72 -4.11 -10.57
N THR A 117 -14.53 -2.94 -11.20
CA THR A 117 -15.12 -1.68 -10.75
C THR A 117 -16.65 -1.70 -10.82
N ASN A 118 -17.22 -2.23 -11.92
CA ASN A 118 -18.66 -2.38 -12.07
C ASN A 118 -19.26 -3.36 -11.05
N ASP A 119 -18.59 -4.48 -10.78
CA ASP A 119 -19.04 -5.44 -9.78
C ASP A 119 -18.98 -4.86 -8.37
N CYS A 120 -17.95 -4.07 -8.04
CA CYS A 120 -17.86 -3.31 -6.79
C CYS A 120 -19.03 -2.34 -6.62
N LEU A 121 -19.35 -1.56 -7.66
CA LEU A 121 -20.42 -0.56 -7.60
C LEU A 121 -21.82 -1.16 -7.39
N LYS A 122 -22.05 -2.41 -7.80
CA LYS A 122 -23.31 -3.12 -7.57
C LYS A 122 -23.52 -3.51 -6.11
N GLN A 123 -22.45 -3.64 -5.32
CA GLN A 123 -22.49 -4.05 -3.93
C GLN A 123 -22.76 -2.90 -2.97
N ASN A 124 -22.84 -1.64 -3.44
CA ASN A 124 -23.01 -0.44 -2.61
C ASN A 124 -22.03 -0.39 -1.43
N PRO A 125 -20.71 -0.34 -1.68
CA PRO A 125 -19.69 -0.41 -0.64
C PRO A 125 -19.77 0.77 0.33
N ASP A 126 -19.50 0.54 1.62
CA ASP A 126 -19.35 1.61 2.61
C ASP A 126 -18.03 2.37 2.43
N GLY A 127 -17.02 1.73 1.85
CA GLY A 127 -15.72 2.32 1.50
C GLY A 127 -14.97 1.44 0.50
N VAL A 128 -14.08 2.04 -0.26
CA VAL A 128 -13.33 1.33 -1.31
C VAL A 128 -11.83 1.58 -1.18
N ILE A 129 -11.03 0.52 -1.38
CA ILE A 129 -9.59 0.63 -1.58
C ILE A 129 -9.32 0.14 -2.99
N VAL A 130 -8.57 0.92 -3.77
CA VAL A 130 -8.30 0.58 -5.16
C VAL A 130 -6.83 0.75 -5.51
N VAL A 131 -6.23 -0.29 -6.07
CA VAL A 131 -4.97 -0.18 -6.81
C VAL A 131 -5.33 0.28 -8.22
N PRO A 132 -4.90 1.47 -8.65
CA PRO A 132 -5.29 2.02 -9.95
C PRO A 132 -4.77 1.19 -11.12
N ALA A 133 -5.53 1.09 -12.20
CA ALA A 133 -5.05 0.59 -13.49
C ALA A 133 -4.52 1.75 -14.35
N THR A 134 -5.37 2.39 -15.15
CA THR A 134 -5.05 3.61 -15.87
C THR A 134 -5.74 4.81 -15.23
N LEU A 135 -5.22 6.02 -15.44
CA LEU A 135 -5.85 7.24 -14.91
C LEU A 135 -7.30 7.37 -15.42
N GLU A 136 -7.54 7.11 -16.70
CA GLU A 136 -8.86 7.26 -17.30
C GLU A 136 -9.89 6.32 -16.70
N LEU A 137 -9.59 5.02 -16.65
CA LEU A 137 -10.52 4.02 -16.11
C LEU A 137 -10.73 4.19 -14.60
N THR A 138 -9.67 4.53 -13.88
CA THR A 138 -9.77 4.78 -12.44
C THR A 138 -10.61 6.04 -12.18
N ARG A 139 -10.46 7.10 -12.99
CA ARG A 139 -11.26 8.33 -12.89
C ARG A 139 -12.75 8.04 -13.07
N ARG A 140 -13.13 7.31 -14.13
CA ARG A 140 -14.54 6.94 -14.35
C ARG A 140 -15.16 6.23 -13.15
N PHE A 141 -14.41 5.34 -12.51
CA PHE A 141 -14.85 4.65 -11.31
C PHE A 141 -14.97 5.60 -10.11
N THR A 142 -13.95 6.40 -9.86
CA THR A 142 -13.92 7.30 -8.69
C THR A 142 -14.90 8.45 -8.80
N ASP A 143 -15.24 8.91 -10.01
CA ASP A 143 -16.30 9.92 -10.22
C ASP A 143 -17.65 9.38 -9.73
N ILE A 144 -17.98 8.11 -10.01
CA ILE A 144 -19.21 7.47 -9.50
C ILE A 144 -19.17 7.33 -7.96
N LEU A 145 -17.99 7.00 -7.39
CA LEU A 145 -17.84 6.96 -5.94
C LEU A 145 -18.06 8.33 -5.29
N HIS A 146 -17.59 9.40 -5.92
CA HIS A 146 -17.85 10.78 -5.48
C HIS A 146 -19.35 11.13 -5.53
N GLU A 147 -20.02 10.81 -6.63
CA GLU A 147 -21.48 11.01 -6.78
C GLU A 147 -22.28 10.29 -5.68
N ARG A 148 -21.83 9.09 -5.31
CA ARG A 148 -22.43 8.27 -4.23
C ARG A 148 -21.96 8.66 -2.84
N GLN A 149 -21.02 9.60 -2.71
CA GLN A 149 -20.37 9.97 -1.45
C GLN A 149 -19.69 8.77 -0.76
N THR A 150 -19.24 7.77 -1.54
CA THR A 150 -18.51 6.62 -1.05
C THR A 150 -17.01 6.98 -0.92
N PRO A 151 -16.44 6.99 0.28
CA PRO A 151 -15.02 7.30 0.46
C PRO A 151 -14.15 6.20 -0.14
N PHE A 152 -13.03 6.60 -0.75
CA PHE A 152 -12.08 5.65 -1.30
C PHE A 152 -10.63 6.02 -1.01
N ILE A 153 -9.79 5.00 -0.94
CA ILE A 153 -8.34 5.10 -0.75
C ILE A 153 -7.64 4.60 -2.01
N LEU A 154 -6.63 5.34 -2.46
CA LEU A 154 -5.69 4.88 -3.48
C LEU A 154 -4.53 4.16 -2.82
N LEU A 155 -4.12 3.05 -3.41
CA LEU A 155 -2.98 2.26 -2.98
C LEU A 155 -1.97 2.08 -4.11
N ASP A 156 -0.68 2.04 -3.77
CA ASP A 156 0.45 1.79 -4.68
C ASP A 156 0.76 2.94 -5.65
N SER A 157 -0.22 3.45 -6.37
CA SER A 157 -0.03 4.51 -7.37
C SER A 157 -0.82 5.77 -7.00
N TYR A 158 -0.12 6.88 -6.75
CA TYR A 158 -0.73 8.15 -6.38
C TYR A 158 -1.26 8.91 -7.58
N MET A 159 -2.53 9.26 -7.54
CA MET A 159 -3.24 10.06 -8.55
C MET A 159 -4.03 11.18 -7.86
N PRO A 160 -3.40 12.33 -7.54
CA PRO A 160 -4.01 13.39 -6.73
C PRO A 160 -5.28 13.97 -7.34
N ASP A 161 -5.35 14.05 -8.68
CA ASP A 161 -6.50 14.58 -9.40
C ASP A 161 -7.80 13.78 -9.17
N LEU A 162 -7.70 12.55 -8.65
CA LEU A 162 -8.85 11.73 -8.29
C LEU A 162 -9.44 12.07 -6.91
N ARG A 163 -8.78 12.93 -6.14
CA ARG A 163 -9.23 13.40 -4.82
C ARG A 163 -9.63 12.25 -3.87
N PRO A 164 -8.74 11.27 -3.61
CA PRO A 164 -9.04 10.20 -2.67
C PRO A 164 -9.19 10.73 -1.24
N LEU A 165 -9.89 9.98 -0.38
CA LEU A 165 -9.87 10.20 1.06
C LEU A 165 -8.44 10.15 1.61
N SER A 166 -7.66 9.18 1.14
CA SER A 166 -6.26 8.99 1.50
C SER A 166 -5.51 8.22 0.42
N PHE A 167 -4.19 8.27 0.47
CA PHE A 167 -3.29 7.47 -0.35
C PHE A 167 -2.25 6.76 0.53
N TYR A 168 -1.94 5.52 0.19
CA TYR A 168 -0.87 4.71 0.77
C TYR A 168 0.04 4.15 -0.31
N GLY A 169 1.36 4.33 -0.15
CA GLY A 169 2.38 3.83 -1.08
C GLY A 169 3.71 4.51 -0.86
N GLN A 170 4.73 4.15 -1.63
CA GLN A 170 6.00 4.89 -1.64
C GLN A 170 5.95 6.06 -2.63
N ASP A 171 6.75 7.10 -2.37
CA ASP A 171 7.13 8.04 -3.42
C ASP A 171 8.02 7.29 -4.41
N SER A 172 7.43 6.91 -5.55
CA SER A 172 8.07 6.05 -6.53
C SER A 172 9.27 6.72 -7.19
N PHE A 173 9.20 8.04 -7.45
CA PHE A 173 10.31 8.78 -8.04
C PHE A 173 11.48 8.85 -7.07
N GLN A 174 11.22 9.26 -5.82
CA GLN A 174 12.26 9.33 -4.79
C GLN A 174 12.84 7.95 -4.47
N SER A 175 12.01 6.91 -4.50
CA SER A 175 12.46 5.53 -4.31
C SER A 175 13.42 5.09 -5.42
N GLY A 176 13.14 5.43 -6.68
CA GLY A 176 14.04 5.16 -7.80
C GLY A 176 15.34 5.97 -7.73
N TYR A 177 15.25 7.24 -7.36
CA TYR A 177 16.41 8.11 -7.15
C TYR A 177 17.31 7.58 -6.02
N PHE A 178 16.71 7.17 -4.90
CA PHE A 178 17.38 6.51 -3.79
C PHE A 178 18.03 5.19 -4.22
N ALA A 179 17.33 4.37 -5.02
CA ALA A 179 17.83 3.11 -5.55
C ALA A 179 19.11 3.31 -6.35
N ALA A 180 19.14 4.32 -7.24
CA ALA A 180 20.33 4.66 -8.00
C ALA A 180 21.49 5.04 -7.09
N ARG A 181 21.25 5.90 -6.09
CA ARG A 181 22.29 6.29 -5.13
C ARG A 181 22.86 5.08 -4.38
N MET A 182 22.01 4.19 -3.91
CA MET A 182 22.46 3.00 -3.19
C MET A 182 23.24 2.04 -4.09
N LEU A 183 22.76 1.80 -5.31
CA LEU A 183 23.48 0.99 -6.29
C LEU A 183 24.87 1.55 -6.57
N MET A 184 24.97 2.87 -6.74
CA MET A 184 26.24 3.53 -7.07
C MET A 184 27.25 3.58 -5.91
N LEU A 185 26.87 3.28 -4.68
CA LEU A 185 27.83 3.06 -3.59
C LEU A 185 28.71 1.83 -3.83
N ILE A 186 28.19 0.81 -4.52
CA ILE A 186 28.94 -0.43 -4.83
C ILE A 186 29.37 -0.50 -6.29
N ALA A 187 28.66 0.16 -7.20
CA ALA A 187 28.82 0.08 -8.65
C ALA A 187 29.53 1.32 -9.26
N SER A 188 30.16 2.17 -8.47
CA SER A 188 30.75 3.46 -8.94
C SER A 188 31.87 3.33 -9.98
N LYS A 189 32.48 2.15 -10.09
CA LYS A 189 33.54 1.85 -11.07
C LYS A 189 33.04 1.14 -12.32
N GLU A 190 31.76 0.80 -12.37
CA GLU A 190 31.14 0.15 -13.52
C GLU A 190 31.08 1.10 -14.72
N LYS A 191 31.13 0.53 -15.92
CA LYS A 191 30.88 1.23 -17.17
C LYS A 191 29.49 0.96 -17.71
N GLU A 192 28.94 -0.18 -17.33
CA GLU A 192 27.63 -0.67 -17.77
C GLU A 192 26.89 -1.26 -16.57
N ILE A 193 25.58 -1.05 -16.52
CA ILE A 193 24.66 -1.62 -15.52
C ILE A 193 23.49 -2.25 -16.28
N MET A 194 23.06 -3.45 -15.87
CA MET A 194 21.88 -4.08 -16.42
C MET A 194 20.61 -3.59 -15.72
N LEU A 195 19.64 -3.12 -16.50
CA LEU A 195 18.28 -2.87 -16.03
C LEU A 195 17.35 -4.00 -16.52
N MET A 196 16.87 -4.82 -15.59
CA MET A 196 15.90 -5.86 -15.88
C MET A 196 14.48 -5.31 -15.79
N LYS A 197 13.72 -5.51 -16.87
CA LYS A 197 12.30 -5.19 -16.94
C LYS A 197 11.49 -6.45 -17.19
N GLN A 198 10.30 -6.53 -16.60
CA GLN A 198 9.27 -7.46 -17.05
C GLN A 198 8.25 -6.71 -17.88
N MET A 199 8.05 -7.16 -19.10
CA MET A 199 7.20 -6.49 -20.06
C MET A 199 6.20 -7.46 -20.71
N ARG A 200 5.02 -6.91 -21.04
CA ARG A 200 4.03 -7.60 -21.87
C ARG A 200 3.60 -6.66 -23.00
N ASN A 201 3.78 -7.08 -24.24
CA ASN A 201 3.45 -6.27 -25.42
C ASN A 201 4.10 -4.87 -25.39
N GLY A 202 5.36 -4.76 -24.94
CA GLY A 202 6.08 -3.49 -24.88
C GLY A 202 5.76 -2.60 -23.68
N ASN A 203 4.86 -3.01 -22.79
CA ASN A 203 4.46 -2.23 -21.61
C ASN A 203 4.94 -2.86 -20.30
N VAL A 204 5.39 -2.02 -19.36
CA VAL A 204 5.66 -2.41 -17.97
C VAL A 204 4.35 -2.52 -17.16
N ALA A 205 4.42 -3.22 -16.03
CA ALA A 205 3.23 -3.58 -15.27
C ALA A 205 2.55 -2.43 -14.54
N SER A 206 3.22 -1.30 -14.26
CA SER A 206 2.64 -0.22 -13.47
C SER A 206 3.34 1.11 -13.63
N LYS A 207 2.58 2.19 -13.44
CA LYS A 207 3.08 3.57 -13.40
C LYS A 207 4.14 3.76 -12.29
N GLN A 208 4.04 3.03 -11.20
CA GLN A 208 5.00 3.05 -10.11
C GLN A 208 6.39 2.59 -10.60
N GLN A 209 6.48 1.52 -11.41
CA GLN A 209 7.76 1.06 -11.98
C GLN A 209 8.35 2.10 -12.94
N GLU A 210 7.51 2.72 -13.78
CA GLU A 210 7.96 3.81 -14.68
C GLU A 210 8.51 5.00 -13.89
N ASN A 211 7.84 5.41 -12.82
CA ASN A 211 8.29 6.51 -11.98
C ASN A 211 9.60 6.18 -11.25
N ARG A 212 9.78 4.93 -10.77
CA ARG A 212 11.06 4.47 -10.20
C ARG A 212 12.19 4.53 -11.22
N GLU A 213 11.92 4.04 -12.43
CA GLU A 213 12.90 4.12 -13.50
C GLU A 213 13.25 5.58 -13.84
N THR A 214 12.25 6.46 -13.88
CA THR A 214 12.46 7.88 -14.12
C THR A 214 13.37 8.49 -13.04
N GLY A 215 13.09 8.24 -11.77
CA GLY A 215 13.91 8.71 -10.65
C GLY A 215 15.34 8.15 -10.70
N PHE A 216 15.49 6.86 -11.01
CA PHE A 216 16.79 6.21 -11.18
C PHE A 216 17.60 6.86 -12.31
N ARG A 217 17.01 7.01 -13.50
CA ARG A 217 17.69 7.60 -14.66
C ARG A 217 18.04 9.06 -14.42
N HIS A 218 17.22 9.79 -13.68
CA HIS A 218 17.51 11.17 -13.30
C HIS A 218 18.79 11.26 -12.45
N TYR A 219 18.89 10.43 -11.41
CA TYR A 219 20.11 10.36 -10.59
C TYR A 219 21.34 9.96 -11.42
N MET A 220 21.21 8.95 -12.29
CA MET A 220 22.31 8.49 -13.13
C MET A 220 22.77 9.57 -14.12
N HIS A 221 21.84 10.28 -14.74
CA HIS A 221 22.14 11.39 -15.64
C HIS A 221 22.95 12.49 -14.92
N ASP A 222 22.54 12.86 -13.71
CA ASP A 222 23.14 13.99 -13.00
C ASP A 222 24.51 13.66 -12.40
N HIS A 223 24.69 12.42 -11.94
CA HIS A 223 25.88 12.04 -11.16
C HIS A 223 26.83 11.08 -11.91
N PHE A 224 26.30 10.26 -12.82
CA PHE A 224 27.04 9.20 -13.50
C PHE A 224 26.71 9.13 -15.02
N PRO A 225 26.78 10.25 -15.77
CA PRO A 225 26.31 10.32 -17.16
C PRO A 225 27.09 9.43 -18.15
N LYS A 226 28.25 8.91 -17.73
CA LYS A 226 29.08 8.03 -18.57
C LYS A 226 28.75 6.55 -18.42
N ILE A 227 27.96 6.16 -17.41
CA ILE A 227 27.59 4.77 -17.19
C ILE A 227 26.43 4.42 -18.12
N LYS A 228 26.63 3.37 -18.91
CA LYS A 228 25.62 2.84 -19.82
C LYS A 228 24.61 1.98 -19.05
N ILE A 229 23.34 2.13 -19.35
CA ILE A 229 22.26 1.31 -18.80
C ILE A 229 21.75 0.43 -19.93
N ASP A 230 22.05 -0.86 -19.86
CA ASP A 230 21.63 -1.85 -20.83
C ASP A 230 20.37 -2.59 -20.34
N GLU A 231 19.32 -2.58 -21.14
CA GLU A 231 18.01 -3.13 -20.76
C GLU A 231 17.90 -4.60 -21.17
N VAL A 232 17.38 -5.40 -20.23
CA VAL A 232 16.97 -6.78 -20.50
C VAL A 232 15.47 -6.92 -20.23
N ASN A 233 14.73 -7.28 -21.25
CA ASN A 233 13.29 -7.50 -21.18
C ASN A 233 13.00 -8.99 -20.99
N LEU A 234 12.48 -9.36 -19.83
CA LEU A 234 11.99 -10.68 -19.54
C LEU A 234 10.48 -10.71 -19.83
N PRO A 235 9.99 -11.57 -20.73
CA PRO A 235 8.57 -11.72 -20.98
C PRO A 235 7.81 -12.14 -19.72
N LEU A 236 6.55 -11.72 -19.58
CA LEU A 236 5.69 -12.23 -18.53
C LEU A 236 5.24 -13.65 -18.83
N ASP A 237 5.03 -14.44 -17.78
CA ASP A 237 4.45 -15.78 -17.85
C ASP A 237 5.27 -16.80 -18.68
N GLU A 238 6.59 -16.58 -18.77
CA GLU A 238 7.52 -17.52 -19.38
C GLU A 238 8.07 -18.56 -18.39
N LYS A 239 8.54 -19.68 -18.93
CA LYS A 239 9.20 -20.71 -18.14
C LYS A 239 10.60 -20.24 -17.70
N PRO A 240 11.10 -20.67 -16.51
CA PRO A 240 12.43 -20.30 -16.02
C PRO A 240 13.54 -20.51 -17.03
N GLU A 241 13.52 -21.63 -17.79
CA GLU A 241 14.55 -21.96 -18.78
C GLU A 241 14.63 -20.97 -19.94
N ASN A 242 13.54 -20.24 -20.23
CA ASN A 242 13.55 -19.19 -21.25
C ASN A 242 14.18 -17.89 -20.71
N TYR A 243 13.96 -17.57 -19.44
CA TYR A 243 14.67 -16.46 -18.79
C TYR A 243 16.17 -16.73 -18.75
N ASP A 244 16.59 -17.94 -18.43
CA ASP A 244 17.99 -18.35 -18.41
C ASP A 244 18.67 -18.15 -19.76
N LYS A 245 18.03 -18.52 -20.86
CA LYS A 245 18.56 -18.31 -22.23
C LYS A 245 18.74 -16.81 -22.55
N ILE A 246 17.79 -15.96 -22.13
CA ILE A 246 17.87 -14.52 -22.34
C ILE A 246 19.03 -13.93 -21.54
N LEU A 247 19.12 -14.28 -20.26
CA LEU A 247 20.16 -13.80 -19.34
C LEU A 247 21.55 -14.30 -19.77
N GLU A 248 21.67 -15.58 -20.15
CA GLU A 248 22.94 -16.15 -20.64
C GLU A 248 23.44 -15.40 -21.89
N ARG A 249 22.54 -15.12 -22.85
CA ARG A 249 22.87 -14.32 -24.04
C ARG A 249 23.34 -12.91 -23.64
N PHE A 250 22.62 -12.26 -22.75
CA PHE A 250 22.96 -10.92 -22.29
C PHE A 250 24.37 -10.88 -21.67
N PHE A 251 24.66 -11.73 -20.68
CA PHE A 251 25.96 -11.72 -20.03
C PHE A 251 27.14 -12.17 -20.91
N LYS A 252 26.87 -12.93 -22.00
CA LYS A 252 27.88 -13.21 -23.03
C LYS A 252 28.20 -11.95 -23.86
N GLN A 253 27.21 -11.12 -24.13
CA GLN A 253 27.40 -9.86 -24.89
C GLN A 253 27.94 -8.73 -24.04
N HIS A 254 27.69 -8.75 -22.71
CA HIS A 254 28.07 -7.73 -21.74
C HIS A 254 28.90 -8.36 -20.58
N PRO A 255 30.12 -8.86 -20.86
CA PRO A 255 30.92 -9.60 -19.87
C PRO A 255 31.43 -8.73 -18.72
N GLN A 256 31.35 -7.40 -18.85
CA GLN A 256 31.82 -6.43 -17.84
C GLN A 256 30.67 -5.92 -16.94
N VAL A 257 29.44 -6.40 -17.12
CA VAL A 257 28.32 -6.05 -16.23
C VAL A 257 28.40 -6.92 -14.99
N HIS A 258 28.58 -6.29 -13.81
CA HIS A 258 28.60 -6.95 -12.51
C HIS A 258 27.44 -6.51 -11.62
N HIS A 259 26.74 -5.42 -11.97
CA HIS A 259 25.64 -4.91 -11.19
C HIS A 259 24.37 -4.75 -12.04
N CYS A 260 23.27 -5.20 -11.45
CA CYS A 260 21.97 -5.22 -12.09
C CYS A 260 20.91 -4.56 -11.17
N ILE A 261 19.83 -4.06 -11.77
CA ILE A 261 18.70 -3.48 -11.05
C ILE A 261 17.37 -3.87 -11.71
N THR A 262 16.33 -4.01 -10.88
CA THR A 262 14.93 -4.05 -11.33
C THR A 262 14.04 -3.22 -10.42
N PHE A 263 12.94 -2.70 -10.93
CA PHE A 263 12.00 -1.83 -10.19
C PHE A 263 10.72 -2.54 -9.73
N ASN A 264 10.75 -3.88 -9.71
CA ASN A 264 9.64 -4.72 -9.28
C ASN A 264 10.10 -5.81 -8.30
N SER A 265 9.15 -6.62 -7.80
CA SER A 265 9.38 -7.72 -6.85
C SER A 265 10.04 -8.97 -7.45
N LYS A 266 10.51 -8.93 -8.72
CA LYS A 266 11.00 -10.10 -9.47
C LYS A 266 12.53 -10.17 -9.59
N ALA A 267 13.26 -9.53 -8.67
CA ALA A 267 14.74 -9.61 -8.66
C ALA A 267 15.26 -11.06 -8.58
N HIS A 268 14.52 -11.96 -7.94
CA HIS A 268 14.86 -13.38 -7.87
C HIS A 268 14.98 -14.06 -9.23
N LEU A 269 14.33 -13.57 -10.30
CA LEU A 269 14.48 -14.17 -11.63
C LEU A 269 15.93 -14.09 -12.12
N VAL A 270 16.60 -12.95 -11.86
CA VAL A 270 18.03 -12.81 -12.13
C VAL A 270 18.84 -13.45 -11.01
N GLY A 271 18.45 -13.28 -9.75
CA GLY A 271 19.15 -13.82 -8.59
C GLY A 271 19.30 -15.35 -8.64
N ASP A 272 18.24 -16.08 -8.94
CA ASP A 272 18.27 -17.55 -9.10
C ASP A 272 19.16 -17.98 -10.27
N PHE A 273 19.07 -17.28 -11.41
CA PHE A 273 19.96 -17.51 -12.55
C PHE A 273 21.44 -17.36 -12.15
N LEU A 274 21.79 -16.28 -11.45
CA LEU A 274 23.18 -16.04 -11.01
C LEU A 274 23.68 -17.14 -10.07
N LEU A 275 22.81 -17.67 -9.19
CA LEU A 275 23.16 -18.75 -8.26
C LEU A 275 23.45 -20.07 -9.00
N HIS A 276 22.54 -20.55 -9.85
CA HIS A 276 22.71 -21.84 -10.51
C HIS A 276 23.73 -21.81 -11.67
N SER A 277 23.96 -20.64 -12.29
CA SER A 277 25.03 -20.46 -13.27
C SER A 277 26.41 -20.17 -12.63
N ASN A 278 26.48 -20.16 -11.30
CA ASN A 278 27.70 -19.88 -10.51
C ASN A 278 28.38 -18.54 -10.83
N ARG A 279 27.59 -17.51 -11.16
CA ARG A 279 28.07 -16.14 -11.46
C ARG A 279 28.16 -15.29 -10.18
N ARG A 280 29.06 -15.67 -9.27
CA ARG A 280 29.18 -15.08 -7.92
C ARG A 280 29.67 -13.64 -7.89
N ASN A 281 30.25 -13.15 -9.00
CA ASN A 281 30.76 -11.79 -9.16
C ASN A 281 29.70 -10.80 -9.68
N ILE A 282 28.46 -11.26 -9.90
CA ILE A 282 27.36 -10.44 -10.38
C ILE A 282 26.27 -10.40 -9.31
N GLN A 283 25.68 -9.23 -9.10
CA GLN A 283 24.62 -9.02 -8.12
C GLN A 283 23.49 -8.19 -8.71
N ILE A 284 22.29 -8.42 -8.23
CA ILE A 284 21.13 -7.59 -8.58
C ILE A 284 20.58 -6.88 -7.36
N MET A 285 20.11 -5.66 -7.57
CA MET A 285 19.27 -4.90 -6.65
C MET A 285 17.81 -4.95 -7.10
N GLY A 286 16.88 -4.97 -6.16
CA GLY A 286 15.45 -4.99 -6.49
C GLY A 286 14.55 -4.44 -5.39
N TYR A 287 13.29 -4.78 -5.49
CA TYR A 287 12.24 -4.36 -4.58
C TYR A 287 11.54 -5.55 -3.95
N ASP A 288 10.95 -5.30 -2.81
CA ASP A 288 10.06 -6.17 -2.04
C ASP A 288 10.74 -7.42 -1.44
N MET A 289 10.48 -7.60 -0.17
CA MET A 289 10.97 -8.73 0.61
C MET A 289 10.00 -9.91 0.48
N VAL A 290 9.80 -10.40 -0.77
CA VAL A 290 9.07 -11.64 -1.02
C VAL A 290 9.98 -12.86 -0.75
N PRO A 291 9.44 -14.05 -0.41
CA PRO A 291 10.25 -15.22 -0.01
C PRO A 291 11.36 -15.58 -0.98
N LYS A 292 11.11 -15.54 -2.28
CA LYS A 292 12.12 -15.83 -3.32
C LYS A 292 13.25 -14.80 -3.33
N ASN A 293 12.94 -13.51 -3.15
CA ASN A 293 13.95 -12.46 -3.05
C ASN A 293 14.76 -12.60 -1.74
N GLU A 294 14.10 -12.91 -0.61
CA GLU A 294 14.77 -13.14 0.68
C GLU A 294 15.81 -14.24 0.60
N LYS A 295 15.47 -15.36 -0.06
CA LYS A 295 16.42 -16.46 -0.33
C LYS A 295 17.65 -15.95 -1.07
N CYS A 296 17.46 -15.24 -2.18
CA CYS A 296 18.55 -14.69 -2.99
C CYS A 296 19.42 -13.67 -2.25
N VAL A 297 18.84 -12.87 -1.35
CA VAL A 297 19.61 -11.96 -0.46
C VAL A 297 20.49 -12.77 0.49
N LYS A 298 19.94 -13.79 1.15
CA LYS A 298 20.69 -14.64 2.08
C LYS A 298 21.83 -15.42 1.39
N GLU A 299 21.62 -15.82 0.15
CA GLU A 299 22.58 -16.54 -0.68
C GLU A 299 23.56 -15.61 -1.43
N GLY A 300 23.32 -14.30 -1.41
CA GLY A 300 24.24 -13.26 -1.88
C GLY A 300 24.17 -12.94 -3.37
N SER A 301 23.17 -13.42 -4.12
CA SER A 301 22.93 -13.01 -5.51
C SER A 301 22.11 -11.72 -5.63
N ILE A 302 21.35 -11.36 -4.61
CA ILE A 302 20.75 -10.03 -4.46
C ILE A 302 21.55 -9.27 -3.40
N SER A 303 22.12 -8.11 -3.79
CA SER A 303 22.90 -7.26 -2.88
C SER A 303 22.03 -6.54 -1.86
N PHE A 304 20.90 -5.98 -2.30
CA PHE A 304 19.92 -5.35 -1.44
C PHE A 304 18.55 -5.20 -2.11
N LEU A 305 17.54 -5.04 -1.26
CA LEU A 305 16.16 -4.80 -1.65
C LEU A 305 15.66 -3.48 -1.05
N ILE A 306 14.77 -2.83 -1.73
CA ILE A 306 13.97 -1.74 -1.17
C ILE A 306 12.62 -2.31 -0.74
N ALA A 307 12.35 -2.29 0.56
CA ALA A 307 11.09 -2.74 1.12
C ALA A 307 10.03 -1.63 1.09
N GLN A 308 8.78 -2.02 0.83
CA GLN A 308 7.64 -1.11 0.74
C GLN A 308 6.63 -1.28 1.88
N HIS A 309 6.87 -2.19 2.82
CA HIS A 309 5.95 -2.50 3.93
C HIS A 309 4.54 -2.88 3.45
N ALA A 310 4.44 -3.81 2.51
CA ALA A 310 3.20 -4.23 1.86
C ALA A 310 2.09 -4.60 2.87
N TRP A 311 2.39 -5.44 3.85
CA TRP A 311 1.46 -5.80 4.91
C TRP A 311 0.90 -4.56 5.63
N ARG A 312 1.78 -3.62 6.00
CA ARG A 312 1.39 -2.39 6.70
C ARG A 312 0.49 -1.50 5.84
N GLN A 313 0.70 -1.46 4.54
CA GLN A 313 -0.16 -0.71 3.62
C GLN A 313 -1.60 -1.26 3.65
N GLY A 314 -1.77 -2.57 3.54
CA GLY A 314 -3.08 -3.22 3.62
C GLY A 314 -3.79 -2.93 4.95
N PHE A 315 -3.06 -3.08 6.06
CA PHE A 315 -3.55 -2.75 7.40
C PHE A 315 -4.03 -1.31 7.50
N LEU A 316 -3.18 -0.34 7.12
CA LEU A 316 -3.46 1.08 7.25
C LEU A 316 -4.61 1.57 6.35
N CYS A 317 -4.81 0.95 5.19
CA CYS A 317 -5.96 1.26 4.34
C CYS A 317 -7.29 0.95 5.04
N ILE A 318 -7.42 -0.22 5.64
CA ILE A 318 -8.61 -0.60 6.42
C ILE A 318 -8.75 0.29 7.64
N ASP A 319 -7.66 0.54 8.35
CA ASP A 319 -7.64 1.39 9.54
C ASP A 319 -8.12 2.81 9.25
N SER A 320 -7.68 3.40 8.16
CA SER A 320 -8.11 4.73 7.73
C SER A 320 -9.58 4.79 7.32
N LEU A 321 -10.11 3.79 6.62
CA LEU A 321 -11.54 3.72 6.35
C LEU A 321 -12.34 3.59 7.64
N PHE A 322 -11.90 2.75 8.58
CA PHE A 322 -12.51 2.62 9.89
C PHE A 322 -12.49 3.96 10.66
N GLU A 323 -11.37 4.63 10.74
CA GLU A 323 -11.27 5.93 11.42
C GLU A 323 -12.19 6.98 10.78
N ALA A 324 -12.20 7.07 9.45
CA ALA A 324 -13.01 8.08 8.75
C ALA A 324 -14.50 7.78 8.78
N ILE A 325 -14.89 6.51 8.55
CA ILE A 325 -16.30 6.14 8.35
C ILE A 325 -16.98 5.85 9.69
N VAL A 326 -16.33 5.11 10.57
CA VAL A 326 -16.93 4.65 11.83
C VAL A 326 -16.67 5.66 12.94
N LEU A 327 -15.42 6.10 13.13
CA LEU A 327 -15.04 7.03 14.17
C LEU A 327 -15.19 8.51 13.78
N LYS A 328 -15.54 8.80 12.52
CA LYS A 328 -15.69 10.18 11.98
C LYS A 328 -14.47 11.08 12.21
N LYS A 329 -13.28 10.46 12.25
CA LYS A 329 -12.01 11.16 12.37
C LYS A 329 -11.48 11.62 11.01
N LYS A 330 -10.70 12.70 11.02
CA LYS A 330 -9.91 13.09 9.85
C LYS A 330 -8.70 12.16 9.71
N VAL A 331 -8.46 11.69 8.49
CA VAL A 331 -7.28 10.89 8.13
C VAL A 331 -6.34 11.72 7.26
N PRO A 332 -5.02 11.51 7.34
CA PRO A 332 -4.06 12.18 6.47
C PRO A 332 -4.33 11.85 5.00
N PRO A 333 -4.30 12.84 4.09
CA PRO A 333 -4.63 12.61 2.68
C PRO A 333 -3.53 11.84 1.92
N VAL A 334 -2.28 11.90 2.38
CA VAL A 334 -1.13 11.24 1.75
C VAL A 334 -0.27 10.60 2.83
N ASN A 335 0.01 9.31 2.68
CA ASN A 335 0.84 8.53 3.59
C ASN A 335 1.91 7.79 2.81
N TYR A 336 3.09 8.38 2.72
CA TYR A 336 4.22 7.72 2.12
C TYR A 336 4.82 6.67 3.06
N MET A 337 4.98 5.45 2.53
CA MET A 337 5.71 4.39 3.21
C MET A 337 7.22 4.69 3.21
N PRO A 338 7.93 4.31 4.27
CA PRO A 338 9.38 4.45 4.31
C PRO A 338 10.07 3.76 3.13
N ILE A 339 11.18 4.34 2.66
CA ILE A 339 12.10 3.71 1.71
C ILE A 339 13.15 2.99 2.56
N GLU A 340 12.93 1.71 2.85
CA GLU A 340 13.81 0.91 3.71
C GLU A 340 14.72 0.01 2.88
N LEU A 341 16.03 0.08 3.15
CA LEU A 341 17.03 -0.74 2.50
C LEU A 341 17.25 -2.03 3.32
N LEU A 342 17.07 -3.17 2.65
CA LEU A 342 17.32 -4.49 3.21
C LEU A 342 18.54 -5.14 2.57
N THR A 343 19.45 -5.58 3.42
CA THR A 343 20.68 -6.33 3.07
C THR A 343 20.66 -7.68 3.76
N LYS A 344 21.66 -8.50 3.51
CA LYS A 344 21.82 -9.79 4.17
C LYS A 344 21.86 -9.67 5.71
N GLU A 345 22.40 -8.56 6.22
CA GLU A 345 22.59 -8.32 7.64
C GLU A 345 21.31 -7.97 8.38
N ASN A 346 20.35 -7.32 7.70
CA ASN A 346 19.12 -6.85 8.35
C ASN A 346 17.83 -7.53 7.85
N VAL A 347 17.88 -8.28 6.76
CA VAL A 347 16.68 -8.91 6.16
C VAL A 347 15.92 -9.81 7.13
N SER A 348 16.62 -10.48 8.05
CA SER A 348 16.00 -11.35 9.07
C SER A 348 15.25 -10.56 10.16
N PHE A 349 15.53 -9.27 10.32
CA PHE A 349 14.84 -8.39 11.27
C PHE A 349 13.64 -7.67 10.66
N TYR A 350 13.51 -7.72 9.34
CA TYR A 350 12.36 -7.15 8.65
C TYR A 350 11.11 -7.97 9.01
N ARG A 351 10.16 -7.33 9.66
CA ARG A 351 8.91 -7.95 10.08
C ARG A 351 7.83 -7.68 9.05
N ARG A 352 7.31 -8.72 8.44
CA ARG A 352 6.17 -8.66 7.53
C ARG A 352 4.86 -8.42 8.30
N THR A 353 4.73 -9.05 9.48
CA THR A 353 3.56 -8.93 10.34
C THR A 353 3.98 -8.46 11.73
N PRO A 354 3.15 -7.67 12.45
CA PRO A 354 3.36 -7.46 13.86
C PRO A 354 3.31 -8.85 14.54
N LYS A 355 4.32 -9.20 15.33
CA LYS A 355 4.15 -10.29 16.29
C LYS A 355 3.16 -9.78 17.33
N GLY A 356 2.00 -10.46 17.45
CA GLY A 356 1.01 -10.21 18.49
C GLY A 356 1.59 -10.33 19.90
#